data_e64ae818321a5586b82d7ef862ace07c
#
_entry.id   e64ae818321a5586b82d7ef862ace07c
#
_cell.length_a   1.000
_cell.length_b   1.000
_cell.length_c   1.000
_cell.angle_alpha   90.00
_cell.angle_beta   90.00
_cell.angle_gamma   90.00
#
_symmetry.space_group_name_H-M   'P 1'
#
loop_
_entity.id
_entity.type
_entity.pdbx_description
1 polymer ?
#
loop_
_entity_poly.entity_id
_entity_poly.type
_entity_poly.pdbx_seq_one_letter_code
_entity_poly.pdbx_strand_id
1 'polypeptide(L)'
;QVAYMLIAATLFSNYPKETRMQYVKEYYDATSTFDISLPTPVMAGVRTPQRQFSSCVLVETGDSLDSINATTSIGIGAGSIRALGSPIRNGDAYHTGVIPFYKMFQAATRSCSQGGVRNGAATLYYPLWHLEIEDMLVLKNNKGTEENRVRHMDYGVQFNKLMYERLLTNDNITLFSPQDVPGLYESFFEDQDKFKELYERAERNTKIRKKSIRASDLFSAFMEERKNTGRIYLMNVDH
;
A
#
# COMPACT_ATOMS: atom_id res chain seq x y z
N GLN A 1 -26.37 22.45 -5.79
CA GLN A 1 -26.98 22.17 -7.09
C GLN A 1 -26.11 22.68 -8.25
N VAL A 2 -25.75 23.98 -8.30
CA VAL A 2 -24.93 24.56 -9.39
C VAL A 2 -23.59 23.81 -9.57
N ALA A 3 -22.95 23.38 -8.46
CA ALA A 3 -21.70 22.63 -8.52
C ALA A 3 -21.88 21.27 -9.22
N TYR A 4 -22.93 20.52 -8.91
CA TYR A 4 -23.21 19.22 -9.57
C TYR A 4 -23.52 19.38 -11.05
N MET A 5 -24.25 20.43 -11.43
CA MET A 5 -24.52 20.72 -12.81
C MET A 5 -23.26 21.07 -13.61
N LEU A 6 -22.35 21.88 -13.02
CA LEU A 6 -21.07 22.21 -13.65
C LEU A 6 -20.18 20.98 -13.81
N ILE A 7 -20.17 20.09 -12.80
CA ILE A 7 -19.43 18.84 -12.85
C ILE A 7 -19.96 17.97 -14.00
N ALA A 8 -21.27 17.75 -14.06
CA ALA A 8 -21.90 16.96 -15.10
C ALA A 8 -21.61 17.54 -16.50
N ALA A 9 -21.83 18.85 -16.69
CA ALA A 9 -21.55 19.51 -17.95
C ALA A 9 -20.09 19.39 -18.41
N THR A 10 -19.15 19.44 -17.49
CA THR A 10 -17.72 19.31 -17.78
C THR A 10 -17.32 17.87 -18.12
N LEU A 11 -17.81 16.90 -17.38
CA LEU A 11 -17.51 15.48 -17.62
C LEU A 11 -18.00 15.02 -18.99
N PHE A 12 -19.18 15.46 -19.41
CA PHE A 12 -19.78 15.09 -20.70
C PHE A 12 -19.49 16.08 -21.84
N SER A 13 -18.55 17.01 -21.63
CA SER A 13 -18.24 18.04 -22.64
C SER A 13 -17.79 17.49 -24.00
N ASN A 14 -17.18 16.31 -24.03
CA ASN A 14 -16.68 15.64 -25.23
C ASN A 14 -17.67 14.64 -25.85
N TYR A 15 -18.85 14.46 -25.25
CA TYR A 15 -19.89 13.60 -25.80
C TYR A 15 -20.60 14.27 -27.00
N PRO A 16 -21.22 13.49 -27.90
CA PRO A 16 -21.99 14.05 -29.04
C PRO A 16 -23.04 15.01 -28.54
N LYS A 17 -23.24 16.11 -29.30
CA LYS A 17 -24.17 17.20 -28.91
C LYS A 17 -25.58 16.69 -28.69
N GLU A 18 -26.01 15.72 -29.49
CA GLU A 18 -27.36 15.15 -29.52
C GLU A 18 -27.73 14.43 -28.24
N THR A 19 -26.74 13.74 -27.64
CA THR A 19 -26.94 12.89 -26.42
C THR A 19 -26.41 13.53 -25.14
N ARG A 20 -25.52 14.52 -25.25
CA ARG A 20 -24.83 15.15 -24.14
C ARG A 20 -25.76 15.64 -23.04
N MET A 21 -26.85 16.32 -23.43
CA MET A 21 -27.78 16.91 -22.45
C MET A 21 -28.55 15.85 -21.68
N GLN A 22 -28.81 14.69 -22.28
CA GLN A 22 -29.42 13.57 -21.58
C GLN A 22 -28.48 13.05 -20.47
N TYR A 23 -27.21 12.76 -20.80
CA TYR A 23 -26.23 12.31 -19.82
C TYR A 23 -25.96 13.31 -18.70
N VAL A 24 -25.94 14.62 -19.03
CA VAL A 24 -25.82 15.70 -18.04
C VAL A 24 -26.98 15.68 -17.05
N LYS A 25 -28.20 15.47 -17.52
CA LYS A 25 -29.40 15.40 -16.65
C LYS A 25 -29.37 14.17 -15.78
N GLU A 26 -29.15 12.98 -16.37
CA GLU A 26 -29.12 11.71 -15.66
C GLU A 26 -28.03 11.73 -14.54
N TYR A 27 -26.85 12.24 -14.85
CA TYR A 27 -25.76 12.36 -13.88
C TYR A 27 -26.05 13.39 -12.79
N TYR A 28 -26.65 14.52 -13.15
CA TYR A 28 -27.08 15.52 -12.19
C TYR A 28 -28.15 14.97 -11.25
N ASP A 29 -29.14 14.27 -11.76
CA ASP A 29 -30.19 13.68 -10.97
C ASP A 29 -29.59 12.65 -9.98
N ALA A 30 -28.78 11.72 -10.44
CA ALA A 30 -28.14 10.71 -9.61
C ALA A 30 -27.21 11.30 -8.52
N THR A 31 -26.52 12.40 -8.81
CA THR A 31 -25.66 13.07 -7.82
C THR A 31 -26.46 13.94 -6.85
N SER A 32 -27.56 14.53 -7.28
CA SER A 32 -28.40 15.39 -6.43
C SER A 32 -29.29 14.62 -5.47
N THR A 33 -29.65 13.37 -5.82
CA THR A 33 -30.39 12.41 -4.98
C THR A 33 -29.47 11.56 -4.10
N PHE A 34 -28.14 11.71 -4.23
CA PHE A 34 -27.13 10.94 -3.53
C PHE A 34 -27.07 9.45 -3.92
N ASP A 35 -27.59 9.08 -5.10
CA ASP A 35 -27.41 7.74 -5.65
C ASP A 35 -25.95 7.49 -6.06
N ILE A 36 -25.25 8.57 -6.41
CA ILE A 36 -23.82 8.58 -6.71
C ILE A 36 -23.09 9.57 -5.79
N SER A 37 -22.00 9.11 -5.16
CA SER A 37 -21.08 9.95 -4.41
C SER A 37 -19.88 10.34 -5.27
N LEU A 38 -19.57 11.64 -5.31
CA LEU A 38 -18.44 12.15 -6.09
C LEU A 38 -17.17 12.24 -5.25
N PRO A 39 -16.05 11.68 -5.73
CA PRO A 39 -14.78 11.83 -5.04
C PRO A 39 -14.26 13.28 -5.14
N THR A 40 -13.53 13.69 -4.12
CA THR A 40 -12.96 15.05 -4.01
C THR A 40 -12.19 15.50 -5.26
N PRO A 41 -11.38 14.68 -5.94
CA PRO A 41 -10.67 15.10 -7.16
C PRO A 41 -11.60 15.46 -8.32
N VAL A 42 -12.72 14.77 -8.47
CA VAL A 42 -13.73 15.14 -9.49
C VAL A 42 -14.31 16.50 -9.16
N MET A 43 -14.70 16.74 -7.91
CA MET A 43 -15.26 18.01 -7.47
C MET A 43 -14.27 19.17 -7.57
N ALA A 44 -12.99 18.94 -7.29
CA ALA A 44 -11.93 19.93 -7.39
C ALA A 44 -11.44 20.12 -8.84
N GLY A 45 -11.17 19.01 -9.55
CA GLY A 45 -10.58 19.01 -10.89
C GLY A 45 -11.44 19.65 -11.96
N VAL A 46 -12.77 19.55 -11.84
CA VAL A 46 -13.71 20.22 -12.75
C VAL A 46 -13.55 21.73 -12.74
N ARG A 47 -13.07 22.32 -11.64
CA ARG A 47 -12.89 23.77 -11.49
C ARG A 47 -11.52 24.25 -11.93
N THR A 48 -10.64 23.35 -12.36
CA THR A 48 -9.27 23.69 -12.75
C THR A 48 -9.01 23.39 -14.21
N PRO A 49 -8.10 24.13 -14.88
CA PRO A 49 -7.70 23.84 -16.25
C PRO A 49 -7.07 22.45 -16.41
N GLN A 50 -6.45 21.92 -15.36
CA GLN A 50 -5.71 20.67 -15.39
C GLN A 50 -6.59 19.42 -15.43
N ARG A 51 -7.85 19.51 -15.03
CA ARG A 51 -8.86 18.43 -15.09
C ARG A 51 -8.36 17.05 -14.61
N GLN A 52 -7.60 17.03 -13.55
CA GLN A 52 -7.12 15.78 -12.98
C GLN A 52 -8.19 15.18 -12.07
N PHE A 53 -8.80 14.09 -12.50
CA PHE A 53 -9.93 13.46 -11.80
C PHE A 53 -9.52 12.23 -10.99
N SER A 54 -8.29 11.73 -11.16
CA SER A 54 -7.78 10.60 -10.40
C SER A 54 -7.31 11.03 -9.02
N SER A 55 -7.72 10.28 -8.01
CA SER A 55 -7.40 10.52 -6.60
C SER A 55 -6.29 9.61 -6.09
N CYS A 56 -6.11 8.47 -6.73
CA CYS A 56 -5.21 7.43 -6.25
C CYS A 56 -4.29 7.00 -7.39
N VAL A 57 -3.02 6.89 -7.07
CA VAL A 57 -1.99 6.34 -7.94
C VAL A 57 -1.24 5.28 -7.13
N LEU A 58 -1.07 4.08 -7.69
CA LEU A 58 -0.23 3.03 -7.13
C LEU A 58 1.11 3.06 -7.85
N VAL A 59 2.20 3.08 -7.08
CA VAL A 59 3.57 3.02 -7.59
C VAL A 59 4.34 1.95 -6.83
N GLU A 60 4.99 1.07 -7.56
CA GLU A 60 5.88 0.07 -7.00
C GLU A 60 7.27 0.67 -6.77
N THR A 61 7.85 0.38 -5.61
CA THR A 61 9.20 0.82 -5.25
C THR A 61 10.14 -0.36 -5.29
N GLY A 62 11.15 -0.32 -6.16
CA GLY A 62 12.22 -1.31 -6.19
C GLY A 62 13.20 -1.16 -5.01
N ASP A 63 14.00 -2.19 -4.76
CA ASP A 63 15.01 -2.24 -3.70
C ASP A 63 16.32 -1.53 -4.12
N SER A 64 16.23 -0.25 -4.48
CA SER A 64 17.37 0.63 -4.73
C SER A 64 17.08 2.05 -4.26
N LEU A 65 18.12 2.78 -3.87
CA LEU A 65 17.98 4.18 -3.44
C LEU A 65 17.36 5.06 -4.52
N ASP A 66 17.68 4.82 -5.78
CA ASP A 66 17.13 5.59 -6.90
C ASP A 66 15.64 5.32 -7.06
N SER A 67 15.20 4.05 -7.00
CA SER A 67 13.79 3.68 -7.06
C SER A 67 13.01 4.22 -5.86
N ILE A 68 13.57 4.11 -4.66
CA ILE A 68 12.96 4.63 -3.43
C ILE A 68 12.79 6.16 -3.51
N ASN A 69 13.81 6.88 -3.98
CA ASN A 69 13.74 8.33 -4.12
C ASN A 69 12.78 8.79 -5.22
N ALA A 70 12.64 8.02 -6.30
CA ALA A 70 11.73 8.33 -7.40
C ALA A 70 10.25 8.11 -7.03
N THR A 71 9.96 7.33 -5.99
CA THR A 71 8.61 6.92 -5.61
C THR A 71 8.04 7.81 -4.52
N THR A 72 7.38 8.91 -4.88
CA THR A 72 6.75 9.85 -3.93
C THR A 72 5.24 9.96 -4.15
N SER A 73 4.56 8.86 -4.47
CA SER A 73 3.14 8.82 -4.86
C SER A 73 2.20 8.28 -3.78
N ILE A 74 0.89 8.34 -4.01
CA ILE A 74 -0.21 8.19 -3.04
C ILE A 74 -0.44 6.73 -2.59
N GLY A 75 -0.03 5.73 -3.38
CA GLY A 75 -0.02 4.32 -2.99
C GLY A 75 1.36 3.74 -3.31
N ILE A 76 2.05 3.20 -2.33
CA ILE A 76 3.45 2.79 -2.45
C ILE A 76 3.57 1.31 -2.13
N GLY A 77 3.94 0.49 -3.13
CA GLY A 77 4.40 -0.88 -2.92
C GLY A 77 5.83 -0.86 -2.39
N ALA A 78 6.00 -1.02 -1.10
CA ALA A 78 7.30 -0.91 -0.43
C ALA A 78 7.79 -2.24 0.18
N GLY A 79 7.13 -3.33 -0.20
CA GLY A 79 7.41 -4.66 0.34
C GLY A 79 8.68 -5.32 -0.19
N SER A 80 9.26 -4.82 -1.29
CA SER A 80 10.53 -5.33 -1.84
C SER A 80 11.77 -4.79 -1.11
N ILE A 81 11.62 -3.75 -0.29
CA ILE A 81 12.74 -3.15 0.45
C ILE A 81 13.30 -4.17 1.44
N ARG A 82 14.60 -4.40 1.38
CA ARG A 82 15.29 -5.37 2.24
C ARG A 82 15.21 -5.01 3.73
N ALA A 83 15.19 -6.02 4.57
CA ALA A 83 15.06 -5.84 6.01
C ALA A 83 16.35 -5.30 6.68
N LEU A 84 16.17 -4.77 7.89
CA LEU A 84 17.25 -4.31 8.78
C LEU A 84 18.35 -5.37 8.87
N GLY A 85 19.61 -4.94 8.74
CA GLY A 85 20.77 -5.82 8.84
C GLY A 85 21.02 -6.70 7.62
N SER A 86 20.28 -6.52 6.50
CA SER A 86 20.63 -7.14 5.23
C SER A 86 21.94 -6.57 4.69
N PRO A 87 22.85 -7.42 4.15
CA PRO A 87 24.12 -6.93 3.63
C PRO A 87 23.94 -6.04 2.42
N ILE A 88 24.71 -4.97 2.35
CA ILE A 88 24.86 -4.08 1.19
C ILE A 88 26.33 -3.94 0.83
N ARG A 89 26.65 -3.55 -0.41
CA ARG A 89 28.04 -3.40 -0.88
C ARG A 89 28.88 -4.65 -0.63
N ASN A 90 28.38 -5.81 -1.03
CA ASN A 90 29.05 -7.12 -0.82
C ASN A 90 29.39 -7.45 0.64
N GLY A 91 28.65 -6.88 1.60
CA GLY A 91 28.86 -7.12 3.03
C GLY A 91 29.67 -6.05 3.77
N ASP A 92 30.13 -5.00 3.07
CA ASP A 92 30.88 -3.90 3.69
C ASP A 92 30.00 -3.00 4.59
N ALA A 93 28.68 -3.04 4.39
CA ALA A 93 27.72 -2.29 5.19
C ALA A 93 26.39 -3.06 5.34
N TYR A 94 25.53 -2.60 6.22
CA TYR A 94 24.24 -3.22 6.51
C TYR A 94 23.10 -2.23 6.34
N HIS A 95 21.98 -2.74 5.85
CA HIS A 95 20.77 -1.97 5.64
C HIS A 95 20.13 -1.53 6.96
N THR A 96 19.62 -0.33 6.99
CA THR A 96 19.04 0.30 8.19
C THR A 96 17.58 -0.09 8.46
N GLY A 97 17.02 -1.00 7.66
CA GLY A 97 15.63 -1.43 7.77
C GLY A 97 14.66 -0.55 6.98
N VAL A 98 13.37 -0.91 7.03
CA VAL A 98 12.32 -0.23 6.25
C VAL A 98 11.87 1.08 6.89
N ILE A 99 11.92 1.22 8.22
CA ILE A 99 11.37 2.37 8.96
C ILE A 99 11.95 3.72 8.52
N PRO A 100 13.26 3.89 8.33
CA PRO A 100 13.82 5.16 7.84
C PRO A 100 13.27 5.59 6.48
N PHE A 101 13.07 4.64 5.57
CA PHE A 101 12.49 4.90 4.26
C PHE A 101 11.01 5.23 4.33
N TYR A 102 10.26 4.58 5.21
CA TYR A 102 8.84 4.90 5.43
C TYR A 102 8.66 6.30 6.02
N LYS A 103 9.59 6.76 6.88
CA LYS A 103 9.64 8.15 7.34
C LYS A 103 9.89 9.13 6.18
N MET A 104 10.78 8.79 5.26
CA MET A 104 11.03 9.59 4.07
C MET A 104 9.78 9.69 3.20
N PHE A 105 9.08 8.57 2.94
CA PHE A 105 7.79 8.58 2.21
C PHE A 105 6.73 9.41 2.94
N GLN A 106 6.65 9.32 4.27
CA GLN A 106 5.74 10.14 5.06
C GLN A 106 6.05 11.63 4.90
N ALA A 107 7.31 12.03 4.99
CA ALA A 107 7.74 13.41 4.83
C ALA A 107 7.42 13.93 3.42
N ALA A 108 7.75 13.17 2.39
CA ALA A 108 7.46 13.50 0.99
C ALA A 108 5.96 13.63 0.73
N THR A 109 5.15 12.68 1.23
CA THR A 109 3.70 12.73 1.08
C THR A 109 3.09 13.95 1.77
N ARG A 110 3.57 14.30 2.96
CA ARG A 110 3.07 15.46 3.72
C ARG A 110 3.50 16.79 3.12
N SER A 111 4.60 16.85 2.39
CA SER A 111 5.04 18.07 1.69
C SER A 111 4.14 18.40 0.48
N CYS A 112 3.36 17.42 0.00
CA CYS A 112 2.44 17.62 -1.11
C CYS A 112 1.06 18.03 -0.61
N SER A 113 0.44 19.04 -1.24
CA SER A 113 -0.96 19.40 -0.97
C SER A 113 -1.77 19.40 -2.27
N GLN A 114 -2.97 18.83 -2.20
CA GLN A 114 -3.90 18.85 -3.32
C GLN A 114 -4.70 20.18 -3.32
N GLY A 115 -4.40 21.04 -4.28
CA GLY A 115 -5.08 22.33 -4.43
C GLY A 115 -4.94 23.28 -3.23
N GLY A 116 -3.92 23.11 -2.39
CA GLY A 116 -3.69 23.93 -1.20
C GLY A 116 -4.67 23.70 -0.03
N VAL A 117 -5.59 22.75 -0.17
CA VAL A 117 -6.68 22.52 0.81
C VAL A 117 -6.57 21.18 1.51
N ARG A 118 -6.04 20.15 0.85
CA ARG A 118 -5.93 18.79 1.37
C ARG A 118 -4.49 18.32 1.38
N ASN A 119 -4.00 17.91 2.54
CA ASN A 119 -2.67 17.30 2.65
C ASN A 119 -2.62 15.96 1.90
N GLY A 120 -1.46 15.63 1.35
CA GLY A 120 -1.20 14.34 0.76
C GLY A 120 -1.41 13.23 1.80
N ALA A 121 -1.99 12.12 1.37
CA ALA A 121 -2.15 10.90 2.14
C ALA A 121 -1.68 9.72 1.30
N ALA A 122 -0.98 8.78 1.90
CA ALA A 122 -0.49 7.61 1.20
C ALA A 122 -0.66 6.33 2.03
N THR A 123 -0.80 5.22 1.31
CA THR A 123 -0.82 3.86 1.89
C THR A 123 0.44 3.12 1.45
N LEU A 124 1.15 2.55 2.41
CA LEU A 124 2.29 1.66 2.18
C LEU A 124 1.83 0.21 2.19
N TYR A 125 2.17 -0.52 1.13
CA TYR A 125 1.84 -1.94 0.98
C TYR A 125 3.08 -2.80 1.18
N TYR A 126 2.94 -3.87 1.96
CA TYR A 126 4.01 -4.84 2.24
C TYR A 126 3.45 -6.24 2.54
N PRO A 127 4.21 -7.29 2.21
CA PRO A 127 3.77 -8.67 2.43
C PRO A 127 3.85 -9.07 3.91
N LEU A 128 2.91 -9.92 4.34
CA LEU A 128 2.85 -10.45 5.70
C LEU A 128 4.13 -11.23 6.09
N TRP A 129 4.79 -11.83 5.13
CA TRP A 129 6.02 -12.62 5.33
C TRP A 129 7.32 -11.80 5.39
N HIS A 130 7.24 -10.46 5.39
CA HIS A 130 8.43 -9.61 5.49
C HIS A 130 9.10 -9.75 6.86
N LEU A 131 10.44 -9.77 6.91
CA LEU A 131 11.20 -10.03 8.13
C LEU A 131 10.95 -8.99 9.25
N GLU A 132 10.62 -7.75 8.90
CA GLU A 132 10.30 -6.67 9.84
C GLU A 132 8.79 -6.50 10.07
N ILE A 133 7.95 -7.50 9.75
CA ILE A 133 6.49 -7.37 9.82
C ILE A 133 5.98 -6.93 11.20
N GLU A 134 6.58 -7.44 12.29
CA GLU A 134 6.17 -7.09 13.65
C GLU A 134 6.35 -5.61 13.94
N ASP A 135 7.46 -5.01 13.48
CA ASP A 135 7.72 -3.59 13.61
C ASP A 135 6.83 -2.76 12.67
N MET A 136 6.57 -3.28 11.46
CA MET A 136 5.69 -2.60 10.49
C MET A 136 4.23 -2.56 10.93
N LEU A 137 3.72 -3.60 11.57
CA LEU A 137 2.34 -3.62 12.08
C LEU A 137 2.07 -2.52 13.12
N VAL A 138 3.05 -2.19 13.95
CA VAL A 138 2.89 -1.21 15.03
C VAL A 138 3.22 0.23 14.66
N LEU A 139 3.59 0.51 13.40
CA LEU A 139 4.03 1.84 12.95
C LEU A 139 3.01 2.95 13.19
N LYS A 140 1.72 2.62 13.17
CA LYS A 140 0.63 3.59 13.30
C LYS A 140 0.08 3.71 14.72
N ASN A 141 0.39 2.79 15.62
CA ASN A 141 -0.19 2.80 16.95
C ASN A 141 0.35 3.96 17.82
N ASN A 142 -0.37 4.25 18.91
CA ASN A 142 -0.03 5.34 19.83
C ASN A 142 1.00 4.96 20.91
N LYS A 143 1.44 3.70 20.93
CA LYS A 143 2.44 3.20 21.87
C LYS A 143 3.85 3.41 21.30
N GLY A 144 4.84 3.58 22.16
CA GLY A 144 6.24 3.76 21.78
C GLY A 144 6.61 5.20 21.39
N THR A 145 7.88 5.37 20.97
CA THR A 145 8.46 6.67 20.62
C THR A 145 8.22 7.02 19.16
N GLU A 146 8.26 8.33 18.83
CA GLU A 146 8.17 8.79 17.43
C GLU A 146 9.30 8.25 16.55
N GLU A 147 10.43 7.88 17.14
CA GLU A 147 11.56 7.31 16.39
C GLU A 147 11.20 5.98 15.71
N ASN A 148 10.32 5.20 16.32
CA ASN A 148 9.91 3.88 15.84
C ASN A 148 8.49 3.87 15.25
N ARG A 149 7.95 5.04 14.90
CA ARG A 149 6.58 5.19 14.38
C ARG A 149 6.54 6.02 13.10
N VAL A 150 5.57 5.70 12.25
CA VAL A 150 5.26 6.43 11.00
C VAL A 150 3.73 6.58 10.94
N ARG A 151 3.19 7.45 11.80
CA ARG A 151 1.74 7.52 12.11
C ARG A 151 0.90 8.19 11.03
N HIS A 152 1.50 9.00 10.16
CA HIS A 152 0.78 9.78 9.16
C HIS A 152 0.65 9.07 7.80
N MET A 153 1.02 7.79 7.75
CA MET A 153 0.76 6.91 6.62
C MET A 153 -0.35 5.92 6.98
N ASP A 154 -1.03 5.40 5.99
CA ASP A 154 -1.88 4.22 6.11
C ASP A 154 -1.08 2.98 5.62
N TYR A 155 -1.53 1.79 5.97
CA TYR A 155 -0.80 0.56 5.68
C TYR A 155 -1.71 -0.48 5.04
N GLY A 156 -1.18 -1.26 4.10
CA GLY A 156 -1.84 -2.41 3.51
C GLY A 156 -0.96 -3.65 3.65
N VAL A 157 -1.45 -4.62 4.39
CA VAL A 157 -0.75 -5.91 4.53
C VAL A 157 -1.24 -6.85 3.46
N GLN A 158 -0.30 -7.40 2.70
CA GLN A 158 -0.56 -8.28 1.57
C GLN A 158 -0.52 -9.74 2.01
N PHE A 159 -1.55 -10.47 1.59
CA PHE A 159 -1.77 -11.88 1.92
C PHE A 159 -1.94 -12.68 0.64
N ASN A 160 -1.56 -13.94 0.70
CA ASN A 160 -1.89 -14.94 -0.32
C ASN A 160 -2.46 -16.21 0.32
N LYS A 161 -2.90 -17.14 -0.50
CA LYS A 161 -3.50 -18.41 -0.09
C LYS A 161 -2.63 -19.18 0.91
N LEU A 162 -1.31 -19.23 0.68
CA LEU A 162 -0.41 -19.97 1.58
C LEU A 162 -0.44 -19.42 3.02
N MET A 163 -0.57 -18.09 3.20
CA MET A 163 -0.66 -17.49 4.55
C MET A 163 -1.94 -17.91 5.26
N TYR A 164 -3.05 -18.02 4.53
CA TYR A 164 -4.32 -18.52 5.08
C TYR A 164 -4.28 -20.04 5.34
N GLU A 165 -3.66 -20.84 4.46
CA GLU A 165 -3.45 -22.26 4.71
C GLU A 165 -2.70 -22.48 6.01
N ARG A 166 -1.61 -21.75 6.25
CA ARG A 166 -0.82 -21.80 7.49
C ARG A 166 -1.64 -21.38 8.73
N LEU A 167 -2.52 -20.41 8.57
CA LEU A 167 -3.43 -20.01 9.66
C LEU A 167 -4.42 -21.13 10.00
N LEU A 168 -5.03 -21.75 8.98
CA LEU A 168 -6.01 -22.83 9.19
C LEU A 168 -5.40 -24.07 9.81
N THR A 169 -4.17 -24.42 9.46
CA THR A 169 -3.44 -25.55 10.05
C THR A 169 -2.72 -25.20 11.35
N ASN A 170 -2.75 -23.90 11.73
CA ASN A 170 -2.02 -23.36 12.88
C ASN A 170 -0.51 -23.62 12.82
N ASP A 171 0.04 -23.59 11.61
CA ASP A 171 1.47 -23.69 11.33
C ASP A 171 2.20 -22.37 11.57
N ASN A 172 3.50 -22.36 11.36
CA ASN A 172 4.32 -21.16 11.41
C ASN A 172 4.31 -20.43 10.06
N ILE A 173 4.33 -19.10 10.12
CA ILE A 173 4.72 -18.22 9.03
C ILE A 173 6.19 -17.85 9.22
N THR A 174 6.99 -18.13 8.22
CA THR A 174 8.41 -17.79 8.23
C THR A 174 8.63 -16.46 7.52
N LEU A 175 9.30 -15.56 8.19
CA LEU A 175 9.59 -14.21 7.74
C LEU A 175 10.96 -14.16 7.07
N PHE A 176 11.03 -13.48 5.93
CA PHE A 176 12.24 -13.31 5.14
C PHE A 176 12.50 -11.84 4.79
N SER A 177 13.76 -11.48 4.60
CA SER A 177 14.09 -10.30 3.81
C SER A 177 13.89 -10.66 2.33
N PRO A 178 13.18 -9.86 1.53
CA PRO A 178 12.95 -10.15 0.11
C PRO A 178 14.24 -10.42 -0.67
N GLN A 179 15.31 -9.70 -0.34
CA GLN A 179 16.63 -9.86 -0.97
C GLN A 179 17.28 -11.23 -0.68
N ASP A 180 16.98 -11.86 0.45
CA ASP A 180 17.61 -13.11 0.86
C ASP A 180 17.02 -14.33 0.12
N VAL A 181 15.87 -14.16 -0.54
CA VAL A 181 15.19 -15.18 -1.34
C VAL A 181 14.84 -14.61 -2.72
N PRO A 182 15.78 -14.61 -3.67
CA PRO A 182 15.55 -14.06 -5.01
C PRO A 182 14.33 -14.70 -5.71
N GLY A 183 13.49 -13.86 -6.31
CA GLY A 183 12.26 -14.26 -7.00
C GLY A 183 11.06 -14.52 -6.10
N LEU A 184 11.22 -14.46 -4.76
CA LEU A 184 10.10 -14.68 -3.85
C LEU A 184 9.09 -13.53 -3.90
N TYR A 185 9.58 -12.28 -3.94
CA TYR A 185 8.70 -11.12 -3.97
C TYR A 185 7.90 -11.04 -5.27
N GLU A 186 8.53 -11.26 -6.40
CA GLU A 186 7.89 -11.25 -7.71
C GLU A 186 6.86 -12.38 -7.83
N SER A 187 7.24 -13.61 -7.46
CA SER A 187 6.33 -14.77 -7.50
C SER A 187 5.12 -14.63 -6.57
N PHE A 188 5.22 -13.83 -5.51
CA PHE A 188 4.12 -13.55 -4.59
C PHE A 188 2.91 -12.92 -5.30
N PHE A 189 3.14 -12.20 -6.40
CA PHE A 189 2.10 -11.56 -7.20
C PHE A 189 1.78 -12.31 -8.49
N GLU A 190 2.77 -12.96 -9.07
CA GLU A 190 2.70 -13.45 -10.44
C GLU A 190 2.43 -14.96 -10.54
N ASP A 191 2.92 -15.76 -9.56
CA ASP A 191 2.89 -17.22 -9.63
C ASP A 191 2.88 -17.85 -8.23
N GLN A 192 1.71 -18.25 -7.78
CA GLN A 192 1.51 -18.77 -6.42
C GLN A 192 2.16 -20.14 -6.19
N ASP A 193 2.25 -20.99 -7.22
CA ASP A 193 2.90 -22.29 -7.11
C ASP A 193 4.41 -22.11 -6.97
N LYS A 194 4.99 -21.25 -7.77
CA LYS A 194 6.39 -20.86 -7.68
C LYS A 194 6.71 -20.17 -6.34
N PHE A 195 5.83 -19.30 -5.87
CA PHE A 195 5.97 -18.67 -4.56
C PHE A 195 6.05 -19.73 -3.47
N LYS A 196 5.11 -20.67 -3.45
CA LYS A 196 5.08 -21.75 -2.45
C LYS A 196 6.34 -22.60 -2.48
N GLU A 197 6.81 -22.99 -3.68
CA GLU A 197 8.06 -23.74 -3.84
C GLU A 197 9.27 -22.99 -3.28
N LEU A 198 9.43 -21.70 -3.66
CA LEU A 198 10.53 -20.86 -3.21
C LEU A 198 10.49 -20.63 -1.70
N TYR A 199 9.30 -20.36 -1.18
CA TYR A 199 9.06 -20.11 0.24
C TYR A 199 9.43 -21.33 1.10
N GLU A 200 8.89 -22.50 0.78
CA GLU A 200 9.16 -23.74 1.51
C GLU A 200 10.63 -24.20 1.35
N ARG A 201 11.24 -23.96 0.21
CA ARG A 201 12.68 -24.20 0.01
C ARG A 201 13.52 -23.29 0.90
N ALA A 202 13.17 -22.00 1.01
CA ALA A 202 13.84 -21.06 1.89
C ALA A 202 13.64 -21.40 3.37
N GLU A 203 12.48 -21.91 3.76
CA GLU A 203 12.22 -22.41 5.11
C GLU A 203 13.20 -23.54 5.52
N ARG A 204 13.50 -24.43 4.60
CA ARG A 204 14.45 -25.54 4.84
C ARG A 204 15.92 -25.12 4.81
N ASN A 205 16.23 -23.98 4.20
CA ASN A 205 17.61 -23.52 4.05
C ASN A 205 18.11 -22.83 5.34
N THR A 206 19.04 -23.46 6.05
CA THR A 206 19.62 -22.95 7.29
C THR A 206 20.56 -21.76 7.12
N LYS A 207 20.99 -21.44 5.89
CA LYS A 207 21.88 -20.30 5.60
C LYS A 207 21.13 -18.99 5.41
N ILE A 208 19.82 -19.04 5.16
CA ILE A 208 18.99 -17.85 4.98
C ILE A 208 18.57 -17.32 6.36
N ARG A 209 18.77 -16.03 6.58
CA ARG A 209 18.27 -15.34 7.76
C ARG A 209 16.75 -15.30 7.73
N LYS A 210 16.13 -15.77 8.78
CA LYS A 210 14.69 -15.88 8.91
C LYS A 210 14.23 -15.87 10.35
N LYS A 211 12.95 -15.60 10.56
CA LYS A 211 12.24 -15.73 11.81
C LYS A 211 10.94 -16.47 11.56
N SER A 212 10.57 -17.40 12.43
CA SER A 212 9.29 -18.09 12.34
C SER A 212 8.39 -17.66 13.48
N ILE A 213 7.13 -17.35 13.15
CA ILE A 213 6.10 -16.95 14.09
C ILE A 213 4.88 -17.82 13.83
N ARG A 214 4.17 -18.23 14.88
CA ARG A 214 2.92 -18.96 14.74
C ARG A 214 1.90 -18.10 13.96
N ALA A 215 1.25 -18.69 12.98
CA ALA A 215 0.31 -17.95 12.12
C ALA A 215 -0.79 -17.28 12.93
N SER A 216 -1.38 -18.00 13.92
CA SER A 216 -2.40 -17.44 14.82
C SER A 216 -1.93 -16.19 15.57
N ASP A 217 -0.68 -16.15 16.00
CA ASP A 217 -0.14 -15.02 16.77
C ASP A 217 0.07 -13.81 15.85
N LEU A 218 0.62 -14.03 14.66
CA LEU A 218 0.84 -12.96 13.67
C LEU A 218 -0.48 -12.37 13.15
N PHE A 219 -1.48 -13.22 12.85
CA PHE A 219 -2.79 -12.77 12.43
C PHE A 219 -3.52 -12.03 13.56
N SER A 220 -3.39 -12.49 14.80
CA SER A 220 -3.96 -11.81 15.97
C SER A 220 -3.34 -10.42 16.16
N ALA A 221 -2.02 -10.30 16.04
CA ALA A 221 -1.34 -9.01 16.10
C ALA A 221 -1.80 -8.07 14.99
N PHE A 222 -1.93 -8.55 13.74
CA PHE A 222 -2.47 -7.79 12.62
C PHE A 222 -3.89 -7.29 12.91
N MET A 223 -4.78 -8.17 13.38
CA MET A 223 -6.17 -7.82 13.67
C MET A 223 -6.31 -6.85 14.83
N GLU A 224 -5.48 -6.99 15.85
CA GLU A 224 -5.43 -6.07 16.98
C GLU A 224 -5.02 -4.65 16.53
N GLU A 225 -3.94 -4.52 15.78
CA GLU A 225 -3.47 -3.23 15.29
C GLU A 225 -4.47 -2.62 14.28
N ARG A 226 -5.10 -3.43 13.43
CA ARG A 226 -6.18 -3.00 12.56
C ARG A 226 -7.38 -2.45 13.35
N LYS A 227 -7.79 -3.14 14.40
CA LYS A 227 -8.87 -2.70 15.31
C LYS A 227 -8.53 -1.39 16.02
N ASN A 228 -7.30 -1.29 16.55
CA ASN A 228 -6.87 -0.16 17.34
C ASN A 228 -6.66 1.12 16.51
N THR A 229 -6.22 0.98 15.25
CA THR A 229 -5.88 2.12 14.39
C THR A 229 -6.94 2.44 13.33
N GLY A 230 -7.74 1.46 12.91
CA GLY A 230 -8.73 1.59 11.83
C GLY A 230 -8.13 1.81 10.43
N ARG A 231 -6.80 1.79 10.30
CA ARG A 231 -6.07 2.22 9.10
C ARG A 231 -5.00 1.24 8.63
N ILE A 232 -5.20 -0.04 8.91
CA ILE A 232 -4.39 -1.13 8.36
C ILE A 232 -5.32 -1.98 7.49
N TYR A 233 -5.08 -1.96 6.19
CA TYR A 233 -5.89 -2.67 5.20
C TYR A 233 -5.38 -4.10 5.02
N LEU A 234 -6.28 -4.99 4.61
CA LEU A 234 -5.95 -6.33 4.15
C LEU A 234 -6.04 -6.33 2.63
N MET A 235 -5.01 -6.83 1.95
CA MET A 235 -4.96 -6.96 0.51
C MET A 235 -4.62 -8.40 0.13
N ASN A 236 -5.54 -9.09 -0.54
CA ASN A 236 -5.25 -10.38 -1.15
C ASN A 236 -4.58 -10.15 -2.50
N VAL A 237 -3.52 -10.92 -2.82
CA VAL A 237 -2.74 -10.76 -4.05
C VAL A 237 -3.01 -11.84 -5.10
N ASP A 238 -3.76 -12.87 -4.74
CA ASP A 238 -4.01 -14.09 -5.51
C ASP A 238 -5.50 -14.41 -5.70
N HIS A 239 -6.30 -13.42 -6.05
CA HIS A 239 -7.75 -13.53 -6.28
C HIS A 239 -8.13 -13.44 -7.76
#